data_8d9fdbdff8c0f8fac5d83022a0ec7f19
#
_entry.id   8d9fdbdff8c0f8fac5d83022a0ec7f19
#
_cell.length_a   1.000
_cell.length_b   1.000
_cell.length_c   1.000
_cell.angle_alpha   90.00
_cell.angle_beta   90.00
_cell.angle_gamma   90.00
#
_symmetry.space_group_name_H-M   'P 1'
#
loop_
_entity.id
_entity.type
_entity.pdbx_description
1 polymer ?
#
loop_
_entity_poly.entity_id
_entity_poly.type
_entity_poly.pdbx_seq_one_letter_code
_entity_poly.pdbx_strand_id
1 'polypeptide(L)'
;MTPVLFINCSRFPFVDQIMAKEKLFETRNKDTLRNLVGKRVLIAETGDHTRPLVRCSAFVEYGYPVYTRAEWDVYRKWTRVEIGSTFDWTPDTIVKWIYRLTDVRPVDPFNPPEGIRHGRVWMEYEG
;
A
#
# COMPACT_ATOMS: atom_id res chain seq x y z
N MET A 1 -0.10 18.42 -8.11
CA MET A 1 0.26 17.73 -6.85
C MET A 1 0.26 16.23 -7.07
N THR A 2 1.21 15.55 -6.47
CA THR A 2 1.31 14.09 -6.58
C THR A 2 0.97 13.48 -5.23
N PRO A 3 0.03 12.54 -5.16
CA PRO A 3 -0.27 11.88 -3.89
C PRO A 3 0.88 10.95 -3.47
N VAL A 4 1.12 10.90 -2.17
CA VAL A 4 2.10 10.00 -1.56
C VAL A 4 1.34 9.00 -0.70
N LEU A 5 1.47 7.73 -1.04
CA LEU A 5 0.87 6.61 -0.30
C LEU A 5 1.88 6.08 0.70
N PHE A 6 1.49 5.97 1.97
CA PHE A 6 2.34 5.45 3.04
C PHE A 6 2.07 3.98 3.26
N ILE A 7 3.14 3.16 3.22
CA ILE A 7 3.07 1.72 3.46
C ILE A 7 4.02 1.38 4.61
N ASN A 8 3.46 0.80 5.68
CA ASN A 8 4.22 0.38 6.84
C ASN A 8 5.02 -0.90 6.51
N CYS A 9 6.34 -0.79 6.60
CA CYS A 9 7.28 -1.89 6.31
C CYS A 9 8.04 -2.35 7.56
N SER A 10 7.57 -2.02 8.77
CA SER A 10 8.26 -2.37 10.00
C SER A 10 8.32 -3.89 10.25
N ARG A 11 7.36 -4.64 9.72
CA ARG A 11 7.29 -6.10 9.89
C ARG A 11 7.53 -6.88 8.60
N PHE A 12 7.14 -6.33 7.47
CA PHE A 12 7.20 -7.00 6.17
C PHE A 12 7.75 -6.05 5.12
N PRO A 13 8.61 -6.51 4.21
CA PRO A 13 9.24 -5.65 3.19
C PRO A 13 8.30 -5.38 2.02
N PHE A 14 7.13 -4.78 2.28
CA PHE A 14 6.10 -4.60 1.25
C PHE A 14 6.55 -3.72 0.09
N VAL A 15 7.31 -2.65 0.36
CA VAL A 15 7.80 -1.78 -0.72
C VAL A 15 8.83 -2.52 -1.59
N ASP A 16 9.73 -3.30 -0.98
CA ASP A 16 10.65 -4.15 -1.76
C ASP A 16 9.89 -5.14 -2.64
N GLN A 17 8.83 -5.74 -2.11
CA GLN A 17 8.00 -6.68 -2.86
C GLN A 17 7.23 -6.00 -4.00
N ILE A 18 6.78 -4.76 -3.80
CA ILE A 18 6.15 -3.97 -4.86
C ILE A 18 7.17 -3.68 -5.96
N MET A 19 8.37 -3.23 -5.60
CA MET A 19 9.42 -2.93 -6.56
C MET A 19 9.89 -4.16 -7.32
N ALA A 20 9.89 -5.33 -6.67
CA ALA A 20 10.22 -6.62 -7.30
C ALA A 20 9.05 -7.18 -8.14
N LYS A 21 7.90 -6.50 -8.16
CA LYS A 21 6.68 -6.93 -8.86
C LYS A 21 6.12 -8.25 -8.34
N GLU A 22 6.35 -8.53 -7.07
CA GLU A 22 5.83 -9.70 -6.37
C GLU A 22 4.51 -9.37 -5.65
N LYS A 23 4.44 -8.19 -5.02
CA LYS A 23 3.23 -7.66 -4.42
C LYS A 23 2.52 -6.78 -5.45
N LEU A 24 1.38 -7.25 -5.95
CA LEU A 24 0.63 -6.56 -6.99
C LEU A 24 -0.55 -5.75 -6.45
N PHE A 25 -0.93 -5.98 -5.19
CA PHE A 25 -2.06 -5.32 -4.56
C PHE A 25 -1.66 -4.75 -3.20
N GLU A 26 -2.03 -3.50 -2.94
CA GLU A 26 -2.06 -2.96 -1.59
C GLU A 26 -3.39 -3.32 -0.94
N THR A 27 -3.41 -3.54 0.36
CA THR A 27 -4.60 -3.99 1.07
C THR A 27 -4.95 -3.04 2.21
N ARG A 28 -6.23 -2.79 2.41
CA ARG A 28 -6.77 -1.94 3.47
C ARG A 28 -8.05 -2.55 4.04
N ASN A 29 -8.33 -2.27 5.31
CA ASN A 29 -9.56 -2.73 5.94
C ASN A 29 -10.79 -1.92 5.51
N LYS A 30 -10.58 -0.71 5.00
CA LYS A 30 -11.61 0.20 4.51
C LYS A 30 -11.19 0.75 3.15
N ASP A 31 -12.14 1.30 2.41
CA ASP A 31 -11.88 1.91 1.10
C ASP A 31 -11.19 3.29 1.26
N THR A 32 -10.02 3.28 1.90
CA THR A 32 -9.28 4.51 2.23
C THR A 32 -8.50 5.07 1.05
N LEU A 33 -8.28 4.29 0.00
CA LEU A 33 -7.51 4.71 -1.17
C LEU A 33 -8.38 4.99 -2.39
N ARG A 34 -9.70 5.14 -2.19
CA ARG A 34 -10.66 5.40 -3.28
C ARG A 34 -10.23 6.59 -4.15
N ASN A 35 -9.79 7.67 -3.52
CA ASN A 35 -9.43 8.89 -4.22
C ASN A 35 -8.10 8.80 -4.97
N LEU A 36 -7.36 7.72 -4.79
CA LEU A 36 -6.11 7.47 -5.50
C LEU A 36 -6.30 6.62 -6.76
N VAL A 37 -7.46 5.99 -6.93
CA VAL A 37 -7.75 5.15 -8.10
C VAL A 37 -7.69 6.02 -9.36
N GLY A 38 -6.99 5.52 -10.37
CA GLY A 38 -6.77 6.24 -11.62
C GLY A 38 -5.63 7.25 -11.58
N LYS A 39 -4.84 7.24 -10.51
CA LYS A 39 -3.74 8.18 -10.33
C LYS A 39 -2.40 7.45 -10.16
N ARG A 40 -1.34 8.13 -10.57
CA ARG A 40 0.01 7.73 -10.20
C ARG A 40 0.32 8.27 -8.82
N VAL A 41 0.87 7.42 -7.97
CA VAL A 41 1.23 7.79 -6.60
C VAL A 41 2.71 7.53 -6.36
N LEU A 42 3.31 8.34 -5.50
CA LEU A 42 4.60 8.02 -4.90
C LEU A 42 4.34 7.07 -3.74
N ILE A 43 5.20 6.08 -3.57
CA ILE A 43 5.06 5.13 -2.46
C ILE A 43 6.17 5.41 -1.45
N ALA A 44 5.75 5.79 -0.24
CA ALA A 44 6.66 6.05 0.87
C ALA A 44 6.64 4.87 1.84
N GLU A 45 7.81 4.29 2.03
CA GLU A 45 8.05 3.25 3.01
C GLU A 45 8.13 3.90 4.39
N THR A 46 7.33 3.41 5.34
CA THR A 46 7.38 3.84 6.73
C THR A 46 7.79 2.67 7.62
N GLY A 47 8.31 2.98 8.81
CA GLY A 47 8.71 1.97 9.77
C GLY A 47 8.88 2.60 11.14
N ASP A 48 9.22 1.77 12.12
CA ASP A 48 9.42 2.24 13.48
C ASP A 48 10.67 3.13 13.56
N HIS A 49 10.49 4.33 14.11
CA HIS A 49 11.58 5.30 14.39
C HIS A 49 12.36 5.78 13.16
N THR A 50 11.80 5.62 11.95
CA THR A 50 12.45 6.09 10.73
C THR A 50 11.59 7.13 10.02
N ARG A 51 12.26 8.05 9.31
CA ARG A 51 11.56 8.99 8.44
C ARG A 51 11.02 8.23 7.22
N PRO A 52 9.83 8.57 6.72
CA PRO A 52 9.34 8.01 5.48
C PRO A 52 10.33 8.18 4.34
N LEU A 53 10.45 7.17 3.50
CA LEU A 53 11.36 7.16 2.36
C LEU A 53 10.59 6.77 1.10
N VAL A 54 10.57 7.66 0.12
CA VAL A 54 10.01 7.36 -1.20
C VAL A 54 11.09 6.69 -2.04
N ARG A 55 10.79 5.52 -2.61
CA ARG A 55 11.70 4.77 -3.45
C ARG A 55 11.11 4.40 -4.81
N CYS A 56 9.80 4.50 -4.97
CA CYS A 56 9.14 4.17 -6.23
C CYS A 56 7.83 4.92 -6.38
N SER A 57 7.28 4.83 -7.58
CA SER A 57 5.92 5.25 -7.89
C SER A 57 5.15 4.10 -8.51
N ALA A 58 3.83 4.17 -8.46
CA ALA A 58 2.95 3.20 -9.07
C ALA A 58 1.67 3.87 -9.53
N PHE A 59 0.97 3.23 -10.46
CA PHE A 59 -0.38 3.64 -10.87
C PHE A 59 -1.39 2.78 -10.12
N VAL A 60 -2.38 3.41 -9.49
CA VAL A 60 -3.46 2.71 -8.81
C VAL A 60 -4.57 2.49 -9.83
N GLU A 61 -4.66 1.26 -10.33
CA GLU A 61 -5.53 0.95 -11.46
C GLU A 61 -7.00 0.83 -11.05
N TYR A 62 -7.26 0.12 -9.96
CA TYR A 62 -8.61 -0.05 -9.41
C TYR A 62 -8.56 -0.46 -7.94
N GLY A 63 -9.68 -0.27 -7.25
CA GLY A 63 -9.95 -0.83 -5.94
C GLY A 63 -11.06 -1.87 -6.02
N TYR A 64 -10.96 -2.93 -5.24
CA TYR A 64 -11.91 -4.03 -5.27
C TYR A 64 -12.21 -4.53 -3.85
N PRO A 65 -13.49 -4.66 -3.46
CA PRO A 65 -13.85 -5.23 -2.17
C PRO A 65 -13.85 -6.75 -2.21
N VAL A 66 -13.18 -7.35 -1.24
CA VAL A 66 -13.15 -8.81 -1.03
C VAL A 66 -14.03 -9.11 0.18
N TYR A 67 -15.07 -9.90 0.00
CA TYR A 67 -16.08 -10.16 1.02
C TYR A 67 -15.97 -11.53 1.69
N THR A 68 -15.12 -12.42 1.18
CA THR A 68 -14.97 -13.76 1.75
C THR A 68 -13.52 -14.11 1.94
N ARG A 69 -13.26 -14.95 2.94
CA ARG A 69 -11.93 -15.49 3.17
C ARG A 69 -11.45 -16.33 1.98
N ALA A 70 -12.33 -17.08 1.36
CA ALA A 70 -11.96 -17.91 0.21
C ALA A 70 -11.41 -17.05 -0.94
N GLU A 71 -12.08 -15.93 -1.24
CA GLU A 71 -11.61 -15.01 -2.26
C GLU A 71 -10.30 -14.32 -1.84
N TRP A 72 -10.21 -13.90 -0.57
CA TRP A 72 -8.99 -13.33 -0.01
C TRP A 72 -7.79 -14.26 -0.19
N ASP A 73 -7.97 -15.56 0.07
CA ASP A 73 -6.91 -16.55 -0.06
C ASP A 73 -6.46 -16.73 -1.52
N VAL A 74 -7.36 -16.53 -2.50
CA VAL A 74 -7.00 -16.53 -3.92
C VAL A 74 -6.00 -15.41 -4.25
N TYR A 75 -6.17 -14.24 -3.65
CA TYR A 75 -5.30 -13.10 -3.92
C TYR A 75 -4.01 -13.10 -3.09
N ARG A 76 -3.86 -14.01 -2.14
CA ARG A 76 -2.74 -13.99 -1.18
C ARG A 76 -1.37 -13.92 -1.83
N LYS A 77 -1.15 -14.66 -2.90
CA LYS A 77 0.15 -14.66 -3.58
C LYS A 77 0.51 -13.31 -4.20
N TRP A 78 -0.47 -12.45 -4.45
CA TRP A 78 -0.27 -11.12 -5.01
C TRP A 78 -0.42 -9.99 -4.00
N THR A 79 -1.05 -10.24 -2.86
CA THR A 79 -1.07 -9.29 -1.75
C THR A 79 0.17 -9.42 -0.88
N ARG A 80 0.78 -10.60 -0.85
CA ARG A 80 1.92 -10.95 0.00
C ARG A 80 1.61 -10.82 1.49
N VAL A 81 0.35 -10.85 1.85
CA VAL A 81 -0.06 -10.89 3.26
C VAL A 81 0.14 -12.30 3.80
N GLU A 82 0.96 -12.44 4.83
CA GLU A 82 1.23 -13.74 5.44
C GLU A 82 0.05 -14.24 6.25
N ILE A 83 -0.17 -15.55 6.21
CA ILE A 83 -1.21 -16.22 6.99
C ILE A 83 -0.98 -15.94 8.48
N GLY A 84 -2.04 -15.48 9.15
CA GLY A 84 -2.01 -15.21 10.59
C GLY A 84 -1.35 -13.91 11.00
N SER A 85 -0.89 -13.10 10.04
CA SER A 85 -0.32 -11.78 10.35
C SER A 85 -1.43 -10.80 10.74
N THR A 86 -1.02 -9.62 11.27
CA THR A 86 -1.97 -8.56 11.63
C THR A 86 -2.77 -8.02 10.45
N PHE A 87 -2.29 -8.24 9.23
CA PHE A 87 -2.94 -7.77 8.00
C PHE A 87 -3.84 -8.82 7.37
N ASP A 88 -3.86 -10.04 7.92
CA ASP A 88 -4.63 -11.14 7.36
C ASP A 88 -6.12 -11.05 7.69
N TRP A 89 -6.89 -11.87 7.02
CA TRP A 89 -8.32 -12.07 7.31
C TRP A 89 -8.48 -12.68 8.70
N THR A 90 -9.37 -12.10 9.50
CA THR A 90 -9.66 -12.61 10.85
C THR A 90 -11.13 -13.04 10.93
N PRO A 91 -11.54 -13.77 11.99
CA PRO A 91 -12.96 -14.14 12.16
C PRO A 91 -13.91 -12.95 12.17
N ASP A 92 -13.43 -11.76 12.58
CA ASP A 92 -14.24 -10.54 12.64
C ASP A 92 -14.24 -9.75 11.32
N THR A 93 -13.46 -10.16 10.34
CA THR A 93 -13.37 -9.47 9.06
C THR A 93 -14.66 -9.65 8.27
N ILE A 94 -15.24 -8.54 7.80
CA ILE A 94 -16.42 -8.53 6.93
C ILE A 94 -16.00 -8.25 5.49
N VAL A 95 -15.05 -7.34 5.31
CA VAL A 95 -14.56 -6.93 3.99
C VAL A 95 -13.12 -6.48 4.12
N LYS A 96 -12.34 -6.75 3.07
CA LYS A 96 -11.05 -6.11 2.87
C LYS A 96 -11.00 -5.53 1.47
N TRP A 97 -10.28 -4.41 1.33
CA TRP A 97 -10.11 -3.74 0.06
C TRP A 97 -8.73 -4.03 -0.50
N ILE A 98 -8.68 -4.38 -1.78
CA ILE A 98 -7.40 -4.54 -2.49
C ILE A 98 -7.33 -3.52 -3.62
N TYR A 99 -6.15 -2.95 -3.83
CA TYR A 99 -5.90 -1.92 -4.85
C TYR A 99 -4.79 -2.40 -5.77
N ARG A 100 -5.12 -2.55 -7.05
CA ARG A 100 -4.15 -3.03 -8.04
C ARG A 100 -3.13 -1.95 -8.33
N LEU A 101 -1.87 -2.26 -8.10
CA LEU A 101 -0.74 -1.40 -8.42
C LEU A 101 -0.10 -1.87 -9.73
N THR A 102 0.04 -0.96 -10.68
CA THR A 102 0.64 -1.25 -11.98
C THR A 102 1.70 -0.21 -12.31
N ASP A 103 2.47 -0.47 -13.36
CA ASP A 103 3.47 0.46 -13.87
C ASP A 103 4.36 1.02 -12.76
N VAL A 104 4.92 0.10 -11.96
CA VAL A 104 5.83 0.44 -10.86
C VAL A 104 7.15 0.91 -11.44
N ARG A 105 7.59 2.10 -11.03
CA ARG A 105 8.82 2.72 -11.49
C ARG A 105 9.69 3.14 -10.31
N PRO A 106 10.99 2.84 -10.33
CA PRO A 106 11.88 3.37 -9.30
C PRO A 106 12.00 4.90 -9.44
N VAL A 107 12.20 5.57 -8.32
CA VAL A 107 12.53 6.99 -8.27
C VAL A 107 13.78 7.17 -7.42
N ASP A 108 14.51 8.26 -7.63
CA ASP A 108 15.64 8.59 -6.77
C ASP A 108 15.12 8.77 -5.34
N PRO A 109 15.66 8.02 -4.36
CA PRO A 109 15.11 8.05 -3.01
C PRO A 109 15.13 9.44 -2.39
N PHE A 110 14.03 9.81 -1.74
CA PHE A 110 13.95 11.05 -0.98
C PHE A 110 12.97 10.92 0.17
N ASN A 111 13.13 11.78 1.18
CA ASN A 111 12.20 11.87 2.28
C ASN A 111 11.14 12.92 1.93
N PRO A 112 9.85 12.58 1.95
CA PRO A 112 8.82 13.60 1.76
C PRO A 112 8.86 14.62 2.90
N PRO A 113 8.30 15.84 2.70
CA PRO A 113 8.33 16.87 3.72
C PRO A 113 7.80 16.40 5.07
N GLU A 114 8.32 16.95 6.15
CA GLU A 114 7.79 16.72 7.48
C GLU A 114 6.38 17.27 7.59
N GLY A 115 5.62 16.79 8.56
CA GLY A 115 4.22 17.12 8.73
C GLY A 115 3.32 15.92 8.50
N ILE A 116 3.92 14.75 8.25
CA ILE A 116 3.19 13.50 8.21
C ILE A 116 2.74 13.20 9.62
N ARG A 117 1.44 13.24 9.83
CA ARG A 117 0.87 12.91 11.12
C ARG A 117 0.75 11.41 11.25
N HIS A 118 0.96 10.92 12.47
CA HIS A 118 0.73 9.54 12.82
C HIS A 118 -0.67 9.09 12.35
N GLY A 119 -0.74 7.94 11.66
CA GLY A 119 -1.98 7.38 11.16
C GLY A 119 -2.44 7.91 9.80
N ARG A 120 -1.69 8.82 9.18
CA ARG A 120 -2.05 9.28 7.84
C ARG A 120 -1.78 8.19 6.81
N VAL A 121 -2.77 7.96 5.93
CA VAL A 121 -2.71 6.92 4.90
C VAL A 121 -2.01 7.43 3.65
N TRP A 122 -2.29 8.67 3.25
CA TRP A 122 -1.67 9.32 2.10
C TRP A 122 -1.76 10.84 2.25
N MET A 123 -0.91 11.55 1.50
CA MET A 123 -0.90 13.01 1.45
C MET A 123 -0.60 13.50 0.04
N GLU A 124 -0.88 14.78 -0.23
CA GLU A 124 -0.45 15.43 -1.46
C GLU A 124 0.97 15.99 -1.28
N TYR A 125 1.78 15.85 -2.34
CA TYR A 125 3.14 16.34 -2.39
C TYR A 125 3.30 17.31 -3.56
N GLU A 126 3.81 18.50 -3.24
CA GLU A 126 4.20 19.50 -4.23
C GLU A 126 5.71 19.47 -4.37
N GLY A 127 6.18 18.91 -5.47
CA GLY A 127 7.61 18.81 -5.61
C GLY A 127 8.12 18.69 -7.02
#